data_4ae9ecc00252bb5d97e46dfa17858f08
#
_entry.id   4ae9ecc00252bb5d97e46dfa17858f08
#
_cell.length_a   1.000
_cell.length_b   1.000
_cell.length_c   1.000
_cell.angle_alpha   90.00
_cell.angle_beta   90.00
_cell.angle_gamma   90.00
#
_symmetry.space_group_name_H-M   'P 1'
#
loop_
_entity.id
_entity.type
_entity.pdbx_description
1 polymer ?
#
loop_
_entity_poly.entity_id
_entity_poly.type
_entity_poly.pdbx_seq_one_letter_code
_entity_poly.pdbx_strand_id
1 'polypeptide(L)'
;MTRDEVKELVNNVLIEEFEKSEDELKDDASLFDDLELDSLDGIDLIVALEKAVKAKTGKDTKIDEEKAKSLKTVGDIYNVIEGLN
;
A
#
# COMPACT_ATOMS: atom_id res chain seq x y z
N MET A 1 4.64 5.42 -12.80
CA MET A 1 5.69 5.03 -11.83
C MET A 1 6.27 3.67 -12.20
N THR A 2 7.57 3.51 -11.98
CA THR A 2 8.20 2.20 -12.15
C THR A 2 7.87 1.32 -10.94
N ARG A 3 8.15 0.03 -11.05
CA ARG A 3 7.94 -0.90 -9.94
C ARG A 3 8.72 -0.48 -8.70
N ASP A 4 9.96 -0.03 -8.88
CA ASP A 4 10.80 0.42 -7.77
C ASP A 4 10.21 1.65 -7.09
N GLU A 5 9.68 2.59 -7.86
CA GLU A 5 9.02 3.77 -7.32
C GLU A 5 7.77 3.40 -6.54
N VAL A 6 6.99 2.44 -7.05
CA VAL A 6 5.80 1.94 -6.37
C VAL A 6 6.19 1.31 -5.04
N LYS A 7 7.21 0.46 -5.03
CA LYS A 7 7.68 -0.17 -3.79
C LYS A 7 8.13 0.86 -2.77
N GLU A 8 8.90 1.84 -3.20
CA GLU A 8 9.37 2.90 -2.31
C GLU A 8 8.20 3.67 -1.69
N LEU A 9 7.24 4.05 -2.53
CA LEU A 9 6.08 4.80 -2.07
C LEU A 9 5.26 4.00 -1.05
N VAL A 10 4.93 2.76 -1.37
CA VAL A 10 4.13 1.90 -0.51
C VAL A 10 4.86 1.60 0.79
N ASN A 11 6.14 1.25 0.69
CA ASN A 11 6.94 0.93 1.89
C ASN A 11 7.07 2.13 2.80
N ASN A 12 7.27 3.33 2.25
CA ASN A 12 7.34 4.54 3.06
C ASN A 12 6.04 4.79 3.82
N VAL A 13 4.89 4.56 3.18
CA VAL A 13 3.59 4.69 3.84
C VAL A 13 3.50 3.71 5.01
N LEU A 14 3.86 2.46 4.79
CA LEU A 14 3.80 1.44 5.83
C LEU A 14 4.76 1.74 6.99
N ILE A 15 5.94 2.24 6.68
CA ILE A 15 6.93 2.59 7.70
C ILE A 15 6.48 3.81 8.51
N GLU A 16 6.06 4.87 7.84
CA GLU A 16 5.73 6.13 8.49
C GLU A 16 4.36 6.14 9.17
N GLU A 17 3.36 5.54 8.52
CA GLU A 17 1.98 5.59 9.03
C GLU A 17 1.64 4.41 9.95
N PHE A 18 2.27 3.27 9.73
CA PHE A 18 1.95 2.03 10.47
C PHE A 18 3.13 1.50 11.29
N GLU A 19 4.22 2.25 11.34
CA GLU A 19 5.40 1.92 12.13
C GLU A 19 5.98 0.54 11.82
N LYS A 20 5.93 0.13 10.55
CA LYS A 20 6.51 -1.14 10.13
C LYS A 20 7.97 -0.94 9.75
N SER A 21 8.77 -1.99 9.87
CA SER A 21 10.18 -1.95 9.47
C SER A 21 10.33 -2.48 8.05
N GLU A 22 11.37 -2.03 7.37
CA GLU A 22 11.65 -2.46 6.00
C GLU A 22 11.81 -3.97 5.88
N ASP A 23 12.37 -4.60 6.90
CA ASP A 23 12.57 -6.04 6.94
C ASP A 23 11.26 -6.84 6.89
N GLU A 24 10.16 -6.25 7.35
CA GLU A 24 8.85 -6.87 7.32
C GLU A 24 8.15 -6.76 5.98
N LEU A 25 8.60 -5.85 5.12
CA LEU A 25 7.90 -5.48 3.89
C LEU A 25 8.37 -6.29 2.69
N LYS A 26 8.13 -7.59 2.73
CA LYS A 26 8.42 -8.49 1.63
C LYS A 26 7.18 -8.66 0.76
N ASP A 27 7.39 -8.97 -0.52
CA ASP A 27 6.29 -9.12 -1.47
C ASP A 27 5.23 -10.12 -0.99
N ASP A 28 5.66 -11.21 -0.37
CA ASP A 28 4.76 -12.26 0.11
C ASP A 28 4.32 -12.08 1.56
N ALA A 29 4.70 -10.99 2.21
CA ALA A 29 4.28 -10.73 3.58
C ALA A 29 2.77 -10.52 3.65
N SER A 30 2.10 -11.23 4.54
CA SER A 30 0.67 -11.10 4.74
C SER A 30 0.35 -9.84 5.52
N LEU A 31 -0.60 -9.05 5.03
CA LEU A 31 -1.00 -7.81 5.71
C LEU A 31 -1.63 -8.08 7.06
N PHE A 32 -2.39 -9.17 7.17
CA PHE A 32 -3.08 -9.50 8.42
C PHE A 32 -2.24 -10.33 9.37
N ASP A 33 -1.53 -11.33 8.83
CA ASP A 33 -0.76 -12.27 9.66
C ASP A 33 0.63 -11.77 10.00
N ASP A 34 1.35 -11.23 9.01
CA ASP A 34 2.75 -10.80 9.22
C ASP A 34 2.84 -9.36 9.71
N LEU A 35 2.03 -8.46 9.15
CA LEU A 35 2.03 -7.05 9.53
C LEU A 35 0.99 -6.73 10.61
N GLU A 36 0.17 -7.69 10.96
CA GLU A 36 -0.83 -7.56 12.02
C GLU A 36 -1.80 -6.38 11.82
N LEU A 37 -2.13 -6.10 10.56
CA LEU A 37 -3.10 -5.05 10.23
C LEU A 37 -4.51 -5.62 10.32
N ASP A 38 -5.45 -4.82 10.82
CA ASP A 38 -6.86 -5.23 10.85
C ASP A 38 -7.64 -4.51 9.74
N SER A 39 -8.97 -4.70 9.72
CA SER A 39 -9.83 -4.12 8.68
C SER A 39 -9.80 -2.59 8.69
N LEU A 40 -9.70 -1.99 9.87
CA LEU A 40 -9.63 -0.54 9.99
C LEU A 40 -8.29 -0.02 9.50
N ASP A 41 -7.23 -0.72 9.81
CA ASP A 41 -5.89 -0.39 9.31
C ASP A 41 -5.85 -0.45 7.78
N GLY A 42 -6.56 -1.43 7.19
CA GLY A 42 -6.65 -1.55 5.74
C GLY A 42 -7.28 -0.33 5.09
N ILE A 43 -8.34 0.21 5.71
CA ILE A 43 -9.00 1.42 5.21
C ILE A 43 -8.06 2.62 5.33
N ASP A 44 -7.40 2.77 6.46
CA ASP A 44 -6.44 3.84 6.68
C ASP A 44 -5.27 3.74 5.70
N LEU A 45 -4.83 2.53 5.43
CA LEU A 45 -3.75 2.28 4.47
C LEU A 45 -4.14 2.75 3.07
N ILE A 46 -5.36 2.43 2.63
CA ILE A 46 -5.83 2.84 1.31
C ILE A 46 -5.88 4.36 1.20
N VAL A 47 -6.40 5.04 2.22
CA VAL A 47 -6.45 6.51 2.23
C VAL A 47 -5.03 7.09 2.16
N ALA A 48 -4.12 6.54 2.94
CA ALA A 48 -2.73 7.01 2.96
C ALA A 48 -2.05 6.78 1.60
N LEU A 49 -2.33 5.64 0.96
CA LEU A 49 -1.77 5.34 -0.36
C LEU A 49 -2.31 6.29 -1.42
N GLU A 50 -3.59 6.59 -1.39
CA GLU A 50 -4.19 7.54 -2.33
C GLU A 50 -3.54 8.92 -2.19
N LYS A 51 -3.33 9.37 -0.98
CA LYS A 51 -2.65 10.65 -0.72
C LYS A 51 -1.21 10.63 -1.20
N ALA A 52 -0.50 9.53 -0.97
CA ALA A 52 0.89 9.39 -1.39
C ALA A 52 1.02 9.40 -2.91
N VAL A 53 0.12 8.71 -3.61
CA VAL A 53 0.11 8.68 -5.08
C VAL A 53 -0.18 10.09 -5.62
N LYS A 54 -1.13 10.79 -5.03
CA LYS A 54 -1.43 12.16 -5.43
C LYS A 54 -0.23 13.07 -5.25
N ALA A 55 0.48 12.94 -4.14
CA ALA A 55 1.68 13.75 -3.88
C ALA A 55 2.78 13.45 -4.90
N LYS A 56 2.89 12.19 -5.34
CA LYS A 56 3.92 11.76 -6.29
C LYS A 56 3.59 12.15 -7.73
N THR A 57 2.33 11.96 -8.14
CA THR A 57 1.91 12.14 -9.55
C THR A 57 1.16 13.45 -9.80
N GLY A 58 0.65 14.07 -8.75
CA GLY A 58 -0.19 15.27 -8.88
C GLY A 58 -1.62 14.98 -9.30
N LYS A 59 -2.00 13.72 -9.43
CA LYS A 59 -3.34 13.31 -9.86
C LYS A 59 -4.12 12.68 -8.73
N ASP A 60 -5.40 13.03 -8.63
CA ASP A 60 -6.31 12.36 -7.71
C ASP A 60 -6.53 10.94 -8.20
N THR A 61 -6.33 10.00 -7.30
CA THR A 61 -6.45 8.58 -7.61
C THR A 61 -7.32 7.92 -6.55
N LYS A 62 -8.26 7.09 -6.99
CA LYS A 62 -9.09 6.32 -6.08
C LYS A 62 -8.85 4.83 -6.25
N ILE A 63 -8.73 4.14 -5.14
CA ILE A 63 -8.62 2.69 -5.11
C ILE A 63 -10.00 2.14 -4.74
N ASP A 64 -10.56 1.26 -5.57
CA ASP A 64 -11.86 0.65 -5.30
C ASP A 64 -11.85 -0.11 -3.98
N GLU A 65 -12.95 -0.02 -3.24
CA GLU A 65 -13.11 -0.80 -2.00
C GLU A 65 -12.97 -2.29 -2.24
N GLU A 66 -13.47 -2.78 -3.38
CA GLU A 66 -13.35 -4.20 -3.71
C GLU A 66 -11.90 -4.62 -3.89
N LYS A 67 -11.10 -3.78 -4.54
CA LYS A 67 -9.67 -4.04 -4.68
C LYS A 67 -8.98 -3.97 -3.31
N ALA A 68 -9.37 -3.00 -2.49
CA ALA A 68 -8.82 -2.87 -1.14
C ALA A 68 -9.09 -4.11 -0.31
N LYS A 69 -10.29 -4.66 -0.40
CA LYS A 69 -10.67 -5.86 0.34
C LYS A 69 -9.97 -7.11 -0.15
N SER A 70 -9.54 -7.12 -1.40
CA SER A 70 -8.84 -8.28 -1.96
C SER A 70 -7.34 -8.28 -1.67
N LEU A 71 -6.82 -7.22 -1.09
CA LEU A 71 -5.40 -7.13 -0.74
C LEU A 71 -5.07 -8.10 0.39
N LYS A 72 -4.10 -8.97 0.16
CA LYS A 72 -3.68 -9.97 1.14
C LYS A 72 -2.22 -9.82 1.51
N THR A 73 -1.39 -9.42 0.54
CA THR A 73 0.05 -9.29 0.73
C THR A 73 0.52 -7.91 0.32
N VAL A 74 1.75 -7.58 0.72
CA VAL A 74 2.40 -6.33 0.32
C VAL A 74 2.51 -6.27 -1.21
N GLY A 75 2.83 -7.41 -1.84
CA GLY A 75 2.90 -7.48 -3.31
C GLY A 75 1.59 -7.14 -3.99
N ASP A 76 0.46 -7.51 -3.37
CA ASP A 76 -0.86 -7.14 -3.90
C ASP A 76 -1.04 -5.63 -3.92
N ILE A 77 -0.55 -4.94 -2.88
CA ILE A 77 -0.60 -3.48 -2.83
C ILE A 77 0.21 -2.88 -3.98
N TYR A 78 1.42 -3.40 -4.21
CA TYR A 78 2.26 -2.94 -5.30
C TYR A 78 1.55 -3.08 -6.64
N ASN A 79 0.89 -4.22 -6.86
CA ASN A 79 0.17 -4.48 -8.11
C ASN A 79 -0.97 -3.50 -8.33
N VAL A 80 -1.73 -3.21 -7.27
CA VAL A 80 -2.85 -2.26 -7.37
C VAL A 80 -2.34 -0.86 -7.70
N ILE A 81 -1.30 -0.40 -7.01
CA ILE A 81 -0.74 0.93 -7.25
C ILE A 81 -0.15 1.03 -8.66
N GLU A 82 0.55 -0.01 -9.11
CA GLU A 82 1.08 -0.05 -10.49
C GLU A 82 -0.02 0.06 -11.52
N GLY A 83 -1.15 -0.60 -11.27
CA GLY A 83 -2.30 -0.58 -12.18
C GLY A 83 -3.00 0.77 -12.27
N LEU A 84 -2.75 1.68 -11.34
CA LEU A 84 -3.34 3.01 -11.34
C LEU A 84 -2.63 3.99 -12.27
N ASN A 85 -1.47 3.61 -12.77
CA ASN A 85 -0.64 4.51 -13.59
C ASN A 85 -0.49 4.03 -15.01
#